data_0dbb64956e404d0b5096633b5f057849
#
_entry.id   0dbb64956e404d0b5096633b5f057849
#
_cell.length_a   1.000
_cell.length_b   1.000
_cell.length_c   1.000
_cell.angle_alpha   90.00
_cell.angle_beta   90.00
_cell.angle_gamma   90.00
#
_symmetry.space_group_name_H-M   'P 1'
#
loop_
_entity.id
_entity.type
_entity.pdbx_description
1 polymer ?
#
loop_
_entity_poly.entity_id
_entity_poly.type
_entity_poly.pdbx_seq_one_letter_code
_entity_poly.pdbx_strand_id
1 'polypeptide(L)'
;MTQLAGISVDWYTWLEQGRNIHVSTQVLEDVARVLQLSINEKRHMFLLAEQAIPIESIENKFQISSSLRYFLDYQNPIPAYVTNSRWDFVAWNQAACKVFGDYNKMLELERNSVWRIFTSSYMMNLLDQWEEHARRRLAQFRDSHGKYIDDPWWNEMIDNSQKKV
;
A
#
# COMPACT_ATOMS: atom_id res chain seq x y z
N MET A 1 0.73 -31.61 -8.89
CA MET A 1 0.32 -30.22 -8.55
C MET A 1 -1.18 -30.04 -8.44
N THR A 2 -1.97 -30.44 -9.42
CA THR A 2 -3.43 -30.26 -9.44
C THR A 2 -4.18 -30.89 -8.27
N GLN A 3 -3.80 -32.10 -7.84
CA GLN A 3 -4.42 -32.76 -6.66
C GLN A 3 -4.12 -32.05 -5.33
N LEU A 4 -3.00 -31.36 -5.22
CA LEU A 4 -2.59 -30.63 -4.00
C LEU A 4 -3.28 -29.27 -3.88
N ALA A 5 -3.67 -28.65 -5.00
CA ALA A 5 -4.37 -27.38 -5.03
C ALA A 5 -5.92 -27.53 -5.12
N GLY A 6 -6.44 -28.78 -5.16
CA GLY A 6 -7.87 -29.03 -5.27
C GLY A 6 -8.53 -28.59 -6.60
N ILE A 7 -7.73 -28.40 -7.64
CA ILE A 7 -8.17 -27.96 -8.97
C ILE A 7 -8.06 -29.11 -9.98
N SER A 8 -8.95 -29.12 -10.99
CA SER A 8 -8.89 -30.14 -12.04
C SER A 8 -7.67 -29.96 -12.93
N VAL A 9 -7.18 -31.06 -13.50
CA VAL A 9 -6.04 -31.04 -14.45
C VAL A 9 -6.37 -30.17 -15.67
N ASP A 10 -7.59 -30.27 -16.18
CA ASP A 10 -8.03 -29.50 -17.34
C ASP A 10 -8.02 -28.00 -17.07
N TRP A 11 -8.48 -27.61 -15.86
CA TRP A 11 -8.50 -26.20 -15.46
C TRP A 11 -7.07 -25.62 -15.34
N TYR A 12 -6.14 -26.39 -14.74
CA TYR A 12 -4.74 -25.99 -14.65
C TYR A 12 -4.10 -25.85 -16.05
N THR A 13 -4.39 -26.80 -16.93
CA THR A 13 -3.95 -26.76 -18.33
C THR A 13 -4.46 -25.52 -19.07
N TRP A 14 -5.71 -25.12 -18.82
CA TRP A 14 -6.28 -23.90 -19.43
C TRP A 14 -5.61 -22.64 -18.91
N LEU A 15 -5.27 -22.60 -17.60
CA LEU A 15 -4.50 -21.50 -17.02
C LEU A 15 -3.11 -21.38 -17.67
N GLU A 16 -2.38 -22.48 -17.80
CA GLU A 16 -1.06 -22.48 -18.45
C GLU A 16 -1.13 -22.10 -19.94
N GLN A 17 -2.21 -22.39 -20.61
CA GLN A 17 -2.45 -22.03 -22.01
C GLN A 17 -2.90 -20.56 -22.17
N GLY A 18 -3.05 -19.81 -21.09
CA GLY A 18 -3.49 -18.41 -21.12
C GLY A 18 -4.93 -18.23 -21.65
N ARG A 19 -5.79 -19.24 -21.44
CA ARG A 19 -7.21 -19.12 -21.79
C ARG A 19 -7.90 -18.13 -20.86
N ASN A 20 -8.88 -17.42 -21.38
CA ASN A 20 -9.69 -16.50 -20.58
C ASN A 20 -10.61 -17.30 -19.63
N ILE A 21 -10.10 -17.60 -18.43
CA ILE A 21 -10.82 -18.30 -17.36
C ILE A 21 -10.92 -17.39 -16.14
N HIS A 22 -12.08 -17.37 -15.51
CA HIS A 22 -12.23 -16.69 -14.23
C HIS A 22 -11.61 -17.54 -13.11
N VAL A 23 -10.63 -16.95 -12.46
CA VAL A 23 -9.91 -17.58 -11.33
C VAL A 23 -10.46 -17.00 -10.03
N SER A 24 -10.97 -17.86 -9.13
CA SER A 24 -11.40 -17.38 -7.81
C SER A 24 -10.20 -17.09 -6.90
N THR A 25 -10.39 -16.20 -5.93
CA THR A 25 -9.39 -15.88 -4.89
C THR A 25 -8.89 -17.15 -4.19
N GLN A 26 -9.80 -18.08 -3.86
CA GLN A 26 -9.43 -19.34 -3.19
C GLN A 26 -8.47 -20.18 -4.03
N VAL A 27 -8.70 -20.27 -5.33
CA VAL A 27 -7.83 -21.03 -6.23
C VAL A 27 -6.44 -20.39 -6.33
N LEU A 28 -6.36 -19.07 -6.38
CA LEU A 28 -5.08 -18.35 -6.35
C LEU A 28 -4.32 -18.60 -5.04
N GLU A 29 -5.01 -18.61 -3.90
CA GLU A 29 -4.44 -18.95 -2.59
C GLU A 29 -3.85 -20.36 -2.59
N ASP A 30 -4.60 -21.33 -3.09
CA ASP A 30 -4.17 -22.73 -3.13
C ASP A 30 -2.99 -22.93 -4.09
N VAL A 31 -2.99 -22.26 -5.24
CA VAL A 31 -1.85 -22.25 -6.17
C VAL A 31 -0.62 -21.62 -5.51
N ALA A 32 -0.77 -20.46 -4.87
CA ALA A 32 0.33 -19.80 -4.17
C ALA A 32 0.96 -20.69 -3.10
N ARG A 33 0.12 -21.38 -2.33
CA ARG A 33 0.53 -22.32 -1.29
C ARG A 33 1.30 -23.51 -1.85
N VAL A 34 0.79 -24.13 -2.92
CA VAL A 34 1.41 -25.30 -3.56
C VAL A 34 2.74 -24.94 -4.21
N LEU A 35 2.83 -23.77 -4.84
CA LEU A 35 4.05 -23.25 -5.44
C LEU A 35 5.01 -22.63 -4.41
N GLN A 36 4.62 -22.55 -3.14
CA GLN A 36 5.39 -21.93 -2.07
C GLN A 36 5.83 -20.51 -2.42
N LEU A 37 4.93 -19.73 -3.05
CA LEU A 37 5.24 -18.38 -3.47
C LEU A 37 5.54 -17.49 -2.25
N SER A 38 6.56 -16.66 -2.38
CA SER A 38 6.80 -15.57 -1.42
C SER A 38 5.64 -14.57 -1.44
N ILE A 39 5.55 -13.74 -0.40
CA ILE A 39 4.51 -12.70 -0.30
C ILE A 39 4.49 -11.77 -1.52
N ASN A 40 5.66 -11.42 -2.06
CA ASN A 40 5.76 -10.55 -3.22
C ASN A 40 5.30 -11.25 -4.51
N GLU A 41 5.65 -12.52 -4.69
CA GLU A 41 5.21 -13.33 -5.83
C GLU A 41 3.71 -13.60 -5.77
N LYS A 42 3.19 -13.92 -4.59
CA LYS A 42 1.75 -14.06 -4.35
C LYS A 42 1.00 -12.78 -4.71
N ARG A 43 1.46 -11.63 -4.21
CA ARG A 43 0.88 -10.31 -4.56
C ARG A 43 0.90 -10.07 -6.07
N HIS A 44 2.01 -10.35 -6.73
CA HIS A 44 2.13 -10.17 -8.16
C HIS A 44 1.15 -11.06 -8.93
N MET A 45 0.98 -12.32 -8.53
CA MET A 45 0.01 -13.25 -9.11
C MET A 45 -1.43 -12.73 -8.97
N PHE A 46 -1.81 -12.21 -7.80
CA PHE A 46 -3.14 -11.63 -7.58
C PHE A 46 -3.38 -10.39 -8.45
N LEU A 47 -2.39 -9.52 -8.59
CA LEU A 47 -2.45 -8.36 -9.48
C LEU A 47 -2.64 -8.76 -10.94
N LEU A 48 -1.92 -9.78 -11.42
CA LEU A 48 -2.06 -10.29 -12.78
C LEU A 48 -3.43 -10.92 -13.03
N ALA A 49 -4.04 -11.52 -12.00
CA ALA A 49 -5.37 -12.12 -12.07
C ALA A 49 -6.50 -11.08 -11.90
N GLU A 50 -6.18 -9.80 -11.75
CA GLU A 50 -7.15 -8.71 -11.47
C GLU A 50 -8.02 -8.99 -10.23
N GLN A 51 -7.48 -9.76 -9.27
CA GLN A 51 -8.15 -10.10 -8.01
C GLN A 51 -7.69 -9.19 -6.88
N ALA A 52 -8.58 -8.96 -5.89
CA ALA A 52 -8.22 -8.24 -4.68
C ALA A 52 -7.05 -8.92 -3.96
N ILE A 53 -6.09 -8.12 -3.52
CA ILE A 53 -4.91 -8.64 -2.79
C ILE A 53 -5.36 -9.01 -1.38
N PRO A 54 -5.09 -10.26 -0.91
CA PRO A 54 -5.48 -10.68 0.44
C PRO A 54 -4.90 -9.75 1.53
N ILE A 55 -5.70 -9.44 2.54
CA ILE A 55 -5.36 -8.53 3.65
C ILE A 55 -4.09 -9.00 4.38
N GLU A 56 -3.92 -10.30 4.57
CA GLU A 56 -2.73 -10.89 5.21
C GLU A 56 -1.41 -10.49 4.54
N SER A 57 -1.44 -10.18 3.24
CA SER A 57 -0.26 -9.69 2.51
C SER A 57 0.02 -8.20 2.74
N ILE A 58 -0.91 -7.47 3.36
CA ILE A 58 -0.81 -6.03 3.63
C ILE A 58 -0.28 -5.77 5.06
N GLU A 59 -0.57 -6.66 6.01
CA GLU A 59 -0.19 -6.51 7.43
C GLU A 59 1.28 -6.77 7.75
N ASN A 60 2.10 -7.15 6.79
CA ASN A 60 3.53 -7.24 7.03
C ASN A 60 4.05 -5.87 7.47
N LYS A 61 4.42 -5.78 8.75
CA LYS A 61 5.16 -4.63 9.30
C LYS A 61 6.28 -4.30 8.32
N PHE A 62 6.12 -3.19 7.63
CA PHE A 62 7.10 -2.73 6.65
C PHE A 62 8.44 -2.56 7.35
N GLN A 63 9.31 -3.56 7.22
CA GLN A 63 10.66 -3.48 7.75
C GLN A 63 11.55 -2.82 6.71
N ILE A 64 12.08 -1.68 7.09
CA ILE A 64 13.00 -0.94 6.25
C ILE A 64 14.34 -1.67 6.24
N SER A 65 14.81 -2.04 5.04
CA SER A 65 16.14 -2.62 4.90
C SER A 65 17.23 -1.61 5.28
N SER A 66 18.37 -2.11 5.74
CA SER A 66 19.54 -1.27 6.05
C SER A 66 19.98 -0.45 4.85
N SER A 67 19.90 -1.00 3.65
CA SER A 67 20.23 -0.31 2.40
C SER A 67 19.29 0.85 2.11
N LEU A 68 17.98 0.68 2.34
CA LEU A 68 17.01 1.76 2.16
C LEU A 68 17.22 2.86 3.20
N ARG A 69 17.52 2.49 4.45
CA ARG A 69 17.87 3.47 5.50
C ARG A 69 19.10 4.27 5.10
N TYR A 70 20.17 3.59 4.68
CA TYR A 70 21.39 4.25 4.22
C TYR A 70 21.11 5.19 3.04
N PHE A 71 20.31 4.76 2.08
CA PHE A 71 19.92 5.59 0.93
C PHE A 71 19.20 6.87 1.37
N LEU A 72 18.22 6.76 2.30
CA LEU A 72 17.52 7.94 2.83
C LEU A 72 18.45 8.92 3.53
N ASP A 73 19.37 8.41 4.35
CA ASP A 73 20.32 9.23 5.09
C ASP A 73 21.33 9.92 4.15
N TYR A 74 21.71 9.24 3.08
CA TYR A 74 22.60 9.80 2.05
C TYR A 74 21.98 10.97 1.28
N GLN A 75 20.64 11.05 1.22
CA GLN A 75 19.95 12.17 0.56
C GLN A 75 20.04 13.50 1.34
N ASN A 76 20.50 13.52 2.61
CA ASN A 76 20.64 14.78 3.35
C ASN A 76 21.59 15.74 2.60
N PRO A 77 21.26 17.04 2.49
CA PRO A 77 20.17 17.78 3.16
C PRO A 77 18.82 17.78 2.41
N ILE A 78 18.64 16.98 1.37
CA ILE A 78 17.39 16.91 0.62
C ILE A 78 16.36 16.09 1.42
N PRO A 79 15.14 16.61 1.68
CA PRO A 79 14.09 15.85 2.34
C PRO A 79 13.72 14.59 1.56
N ALA A 80 13.81 13.44 2.22
CA ALA A 80 13.46 12.16 1.62
C ALA A 80 12.67 11.29 2.60
N TYR A 81 11.66 10.60 2.10
CA TYR A 81 10.81 9.71 2.89
C TYR A 81 10.27 8.56 2.03
N VAL A 82 9.75 7.54 2.69
CA VAL A 82 9.09 6.39 2.09
C VAL A 82 7.68 6.27 2.66
N THR A 83 6.71 5.98 1.80
CA THR A 83 5.34 5.66 2.21
C THR A 83 5.00 4.22 1.85
N ASN A 84 4.12 3.59 2.65
CA ASN A 84 3.53 2.29 2.33
C ASN A 84 2.31 2.46 1.38
N SER A 85 1.62 1.34 1.09
CA SER A 85 0.41 1.33 0.26
C SER A 85 -0.79 2.07 0.87
N ARG A 86 -0.80 2.26 2.20
CA ARG A 86 -1.80 3.03 2.94
C ARG A 86 -1.45 4.52 3.04
N TRP A 87 -0.37 4.95 2.41
CA TRP A 87 0.15 6.32 2.44
C TRP A 87 0.71 6.76 3.81
N ASP A 88 1.06 5.81 4.69
CA ASP A 88 1.75 6.12 5.93
C ASP A 88 3.23 6.34 5.66
N PHE A 89 3.79 7.37 6.28
CA PHE A 89 5.23 7.57 6.30
C PHE A 89 5.88 6.49 7.17
N VAL A 90 6.63 5.59 6.55
CA VAL A 90 7.28 4.43 7.22
C VAL A 90 8.77 4.62 7.40
N ALA A 91 9.39 5.52 6.64
CA ALA A 91 10.77 5.93 6.79
C ALA A 91 11.01 7.36 6.30
N TRP A 92 11.98 8.02 6.88
CA TRP A 92 12.34 9.41 6.56
C TRP A 92 13.77 9.71 6.98
N ASN A 93 14.38 10.75 6.38
CA ASN A 93 15.65 11.29 6.83
C ASN A 93 15.47 12.52 7.73
N GLN A 94 16.57 13.03 8.26
CA GLN A 94 16.53 14.18 9.16
C GLN A 94 16.04 15.46 8.46
N ALA A 95 16.36 15.64 7.19
CA ALA A 95 15.91 16.79 6.42
C ALA A 95 14.38 16.79 6.24
N ALA A 96 13.75 15.62 6.04
CA ALA A 96 12.29 15.49 5.99
C ALA A 96 11.64 15.91 7.31
N CYS A 97 12.22 15.54 8.46
CA CYS A 97 11.73 16.00 9.76
C CYS A 97 11.80 17.53 9.93
N LYS A 98 12.84 18.17 9.41
CA LYS A 98 13.01 19.63 9.49
C LYS A 98 11.99 20.37 8.64
N VAL A 99 11.64 19.83 7.47
CA VAL A 99 10.73 20.49 6.53
C VAL A 99 9.27 20.15 6.85
N PHE A 100 8.97 18.89 7.12
CA PHE A 100 7.58 18.42 7.26
C PHE A 100 7.15 18.25 8.73
N GLY A 101 8.04 18.49 9.70
CA GLY A 101 7.82 18.26 11.12
C GLY A 101 8.32 16.89 11.59
N ASP A 102 8.56 16.78 12.89
CA ASP A 102 9.20 15.60 13.49
C ASP A 102 8.27 14.38 13.51
N TYR A 103 8.40 13.54 12.51
CA TYR A 103 7.63 12.30 12.38
C TYR A 103 7.75 11.36 13.58
N ASN A 104 8.86 11.42 14.34
CA ASN A 104 9.04 10.57 15.52
C ASN A 104 8.09 10.93 16.66
N LYS A 105 7.61 12.18 16.70
CA LYS A 105 6.66 12.69 17.70
C LYS A 105 5.23 12.65 17.28
N MET A 106 4.94 12.30 16.02
CA MET A 106 3.59 12.24 15.48
C MET A 106 2.89 10.95 15.89
N LEU A 107 1.59 11.05 16.13
CA LEU A 107 0.71 9.90 16.26
C LEU A 107 0.65 9.13 14.93
N GLU A 108 0.19 7.88 14.99
CA GLU A 108 0.13 7.02 13.80
C GLU A 108 -0.68 7.66 12.67
N LEU A 109 -1.85 8.20 12.98
CA LEU A 109 -2.72 8.86 12.00
C LEU A 109 -2.10 10.14 11.42
N GLU A 110 -1.35 10.88 12.23
CA GLU A 110 -0.63 12.07 11.79
C GLU A 110 0.54 11.76 10.86
N ARG A 111 1.04 10.51 10.86
CA ARG A 111 2.03 10.01 9.91
C ARG A 111 1.43 9.55 8.59
N ASN A 112 0.10 9.56 8.46
CA ASN A 112 -0.54 9.30 7.17
C ASN A 112 -0.55 10.56 6.30
N SER A 113 -0.04 10.45 5.08
CA SER A 113 0.13 11.62 4.19
C SER A 113 -1.20 12.16 3.66
N VAL A 114 -2.21 11.30 3.54
CA VAL A 114 -3.56 11.71 3.13
C VAL A 114 -4.25 12.44 4.27
N TRP A 115 -4.29 11.84 5.44
CA TRP A 115 -4.85 12.49 6.63
C TRP A 115 -4.25 13.87 6.85
N ARG A 116 -2.94 13.94 6.81
CA ARG A 116 -2.19 15.13 7.15
C ARG A 116 -2.42 16.30 6.19
N ILE A 117 -2.55 16.04 4.89
CA ILE A 117 -2.76 17.11 3.91
C ILE A 117 -4.10 17.82 4.12
N PHE A 118 -5.11 17.14 4.69
CA PHE A 118 -6.43 17.70 4.95
C PHE A 118 -6.64 18.24 6.37
N THR A 119 -5.83 17.81 7.34
CA THR A 119 -6.06 18.14 8.76
C THR A 119 -4.99 19.02 9.37
N SER A 120 -3.82 19.16 8.75
CA SER A 120 -2.71 19.93 9.29
C SER A 120 -2.66 21.34 8.70
N SER A 121 -2.94 22.34 9.51
CA SER A 121 -2.75 23.75 9.14
C SER A 121 -1.32 24.06 8.73
N TYR A 122 -0.34 23.38 9.34
CA TYR A 122 1.06 23.49 8.96
C TYR A 122 1.28 23.07 7.51
N MET A 123 0.70 21.94 7.06
CA MET A 123 0.84 21.48 5.67
C MET A 123 0.13 22.40 4.69
N MET A 124 -1.02 22.94 5.07
CA MET A 124 -1.76 23.90 4.25
C MET A 124 -0.96 25.18 4.00
N ASN A 125 -0.19 25.64 4.99
CA ASN A 125 0.66 26.81 4.87
C ASN A 125 2.02 26.52 4.20
N LEU A 126 2.51 25.29 4.31
CA LEU A 126 3.81 24.89 3.76
C LEU A 126 3.76 24.67 2.25
N LEU A 127 2.63 24.12 1.76
CA LEU A 127 2.49 23.73 0.35
C LEU A 127 1.96 24.91 -0.45
N ASP A 128 2.76 25.39 -1.39
CA ASP A 128 2.25 26.27 -2.43
C ASP A 128 1.16 25.54 -3.24
N GLN A 129 0.05 26.24 -3.56
CA GLN A 129 -1.12 25.66 -4.25
C GLN A 129 -1.62 24.37 -3.55
N TRP A 130 -1.78 24.44 -2.21
CA TRP A 130 -2.20 23.31 -1.38
C TRP A 130 -3.41 22.54 -1.95
N GLU A 131 -4.40 23.22 -2.51
CA GLU A 131 -5.59 22.57 -3.08
C GLU A 131 -5.24 21.61 -4.24
N GLU A 132 -4.28 21.97 -5.07
CA GLU A 132 -3.84 21.11 -6.17
C GLU A 132 -3.14 19.85 -5.63
N HIS A 133 -2.28 20.02 -4.63
CA HIS A 133 -1.63 18.89 -3.94
C HIS A 133 -2.67 17.99 -3.26
N ALA A 134 -3.68 18.55 -2.61
CA ALA A 134 -4.76 17.83 -1.96
C ALA A 134 -5.61 17.03 -2.98
N ARG A 135 -5.99 17.64 -4.11
CA ARG A 135 -6.73 16.97 -5.19
C ARG A 135 -5.93 15.78 -5.77
N ARG A 136 -4.64 15.98 -6.04
CA ARG A 136 -3.76 14.93 -6.54
C ARG A 136 -3.65 13.78 -5.53
N ARG A 137 -3.46 14.10 -4.26
CA ARG A 137 -3.38 13.10 -3.18
C ARG A 137 -4.69 12.32 -3.04
N LEU A 138 -5.84 12.98 -3.13
CA LEU A 138 -7.13 12.32 -3.08
C LEU A 138 -7.36 11.37 -4.26
N ALA A 139 -6.94 11.77 -5.47
CA ALA A 139 -7.03 10.90 -6.65
C ALA A 139 -6.18 9.63 -6.48
N GLN A 140 -4.95 9.76 -6.00
CA GLN A 140 -4.07 8.64 -5.69
C GLN A 140 -4.63 7.74 -4.59
N PHE A 141 -5.25 8.34 -3.56
CA PHE A 141 -5.90 7.60 -2.49
C PHE A 141 -7.07 6.74 -3.02
N ARG A 142 -7.91 7.31 -3.87
CA ARG A 142 -9.03 6.58 -4.50
C ARG A 142 -8.56 5.42 -5.36
N ASP A 143 -7.50 5.60 -6.15
CA ASP A 143 -6.90 4.52 -6.93
C ASP A 143 -6.38 3.38 -6.02
N SER A 144 -5.74 3.74 -4.93
CA SER A 144 -5.27 2.75 -3.94
C SER A 144 -6.42 2.04 -3.23
N HIS A 145 -7.47 2.78 -2.82
CA HIS A 145 -8.67 2.20 -2.21
C HIS A 145 -9.33 1.17 -3.13
N GLY A 146 -9.44 1.46 -4.43
CA GLY A 146 -10.02 0.52 -5.41
C GLY A 146 -9.29 -0.83 -5.48
N LYS A 147 -8.01 -0.86 -5.12
CA LYS A 147 -7.19 -2.09 -5.06
C LYS A 147 -7.36 -2.90 -3.76
N TYR A 148 -7.90 -2.29 -2.70
CA TYR A 148 -7.98 -2.83 -1.35
C TYR A 148 -9.37 -2.65 -0.71
N ILE A 149 -10.42 -2.82 -1.51
CA ILE A 149 -11.83 -2.55 -1.12
C ILE A 149 -12.24 -3.27 0.18
N ASP A 150 -11.72 -4.48 0.41
CA ASP A 150 -12.09 -5.31 1.56
C ASP A 150 -11.25 -5.02 2.83
N ASP A 151 -10.29 -4.11 2.77
CA ASP A 151 -9.49 -3.74 3.95
C ASP A 151 -10.26 -2.74 4.83
N PRO A 152 -10.68 -3.12 6.06
CA PRO A 152 -11.46 -2.28 6.97
C PRO A 152 -10.79 -0.94 7.31
N TRP A 153 -9.46 -0.89 7.25
CA TRP A 153 -8.68 0.32 7.52
C TRP A 153 -9.10 1.51 6.63
N TRP A 154 -9.39 1.24 5.35
CA TRP A 154 -9.80 2.27 4.41
C TRP A 154 -11.14 2.90 4.78
N ASN A 155 -12.09 2.08 5.22
CA ASN A 155 -13.40 2.54 5.65
C ASN A 155 -13.28 3.39 6.93
N GLU A 156 -12.50 2.93 7.90
CA GLU A 156 -12.22 3.67 9.14
C GLU A 156 -11.53 5.02 8.86
N MET A 157 -10.59 5.05 7.93
CA MET A 157 -9.90 6.27 7.53
C MET A 157 -10.85 7.29 6.90
N ILE A 158 -11.78 6.86 6.04
CA ILE A 158 -12.81 7.71 5.43
C ILE A 158 -13.74 8.27 6.49
N ASP A 159 -14.26 7.42 7.39
CA ASP A 159 -15.17 7.83 8.46
C ASP A 159 -14.53 8.84 9.41
N ASN A 160 -13.27 8.64 9.77
CA ASN A 160 -12.52 9.57 10.61
C ASN A 160 -12.26 10.92 9.92
N SER A 161 -12.09 10.91 8.60
CA SER A 161 -11.91 12.13 7.81
C SER A 161 -13.18 12.97 7.74
N GLN A 162 -14.36 12.35 7.66
CA GLN A 162 -15.65 13.04 7.60
C GLN A 162 -16.06 13.69 8.94
N LYS A 163 -15.58 13.17 10.07
CA LYS A 163 -15.91 13.70 11.41
C LYS A 163 -15.15 14.99 11.78
N LYS A 164 -14.11 15.35 11.00
CA LYS A 164 -13.24 16.52 11.28
C LYS A 164 -13.39 17.68 10.28
N VAL A 165 -14.20 17.51 9.24
CA VAL A 165 -14.60 18.54 8.29
C VAL A 165 -15.96 19.11 8.72
#